data_12b50c103f95793e3f2ec15f13417467
#
_entry.id   12b50c103f95793e3f2ec15f13417467
#
_cell.length_a   1.000
_cell.length_b   1.000
_cell.length_c   1.000
_cell.angle_alpha   90.00
_cell.angle_beta   90.00
_cell.angle_gamma   90.00
#
_symmetry.space_group_name_H-M   'P 1'
#
loop_
_entity.id
_entity.type
_entity.pdbx_description
1 polymer ?
#
loop_
_entity_poly.entity_id
_entity_poly.type
_entity_poly.pdbx_seq_one_letter_code
_entity_poly.pdbx_strand_id
1 'polypeptide(L)'
;MKFLKAHATENDFVVLIDVDDQLDVTPEQVAFLCDRRAGVGGDGLLRVVRRGGAEGMWFMDYRNADGTIAEMCGNGIRAFAHVLVAEGLEHACEFDVDTRAGVKHIRVISADCADAIVSVGMGRVEVTGVSTASMGEAQFAGIGVDVGNPHLACVIPGTVSYTHLTLP
;
A
#
# COMPACT_ATOMS: atom_id res chain seq x y z
N MET A 1 -15.66 12.51 10.91
CA MET A 1 -14.82 12.07 9.78
C MET A 1 -15.38 10.72 9.30
N LYS A 2 -15.67 10.56 8.01
CA LYS A 2 -16.04 9.27 7.41
C LYS A 2 -14.77 8.51 7.08
N PHE A 3 -14.71 7.24 7.41
CA PHE A 3 -13.61 6.35 7.02
C PHE A 3 -14.17 5.07 6.42
N LEU A 4 -13.32 4.37 5.66
CA LEU A 4 -13.57 3.03 5.17
C LEU A 4 -12.52 2.08 5.75
N LYS A 5 -12.82 0.79 5.73
CA LYS A 5 -11.88 -0.27 6.05
C LYS A 5 -11.69 -1.12 4.80
N ALA A 6 -10.44 -1.25 4.37
CA ALA A 6 -10.09 -2.03 3.19
C ALA A 6 -8.87 -2.91 3.48
N HIS A 7 -8.69 -3.96 2.70
CA HIS A 7 -7.47 -4.77 2.73
C HIS A 7 -7.11 -5.28 1.34
N ALA A 8 -5.85 -5.60 1.15
CA ALA A 8 -5.39 -6.37 0.01
C ALA A 8 -4.43 -7.46 0.52
N THR A 9 -4.75 -8.73 0.24
CA THR A 9 -3.99 -9.90 0.75
C THR A 9 -3.76 -9.84 2.27
N GLU A 10 -4.83 -9.56 3.03
CA GLU A 10 -4.87 -9.44 4.50
C GLU A 10 -4.10 -8.26 5.11
N ASN A 11 -3.34 -7.49 4.31
CA ASN A 11 -2.75 -6.23 4.75
C ASN A 11 -3.86 -5.16 4.75
N ASP A 12 -4.23 -4.66 5.93
CA ASP A 12 -5.45 -3.90 6.14
C ASP A 12 -5.20 -2.41 6.44
N PHE A 13 -6.09 -1.57 5.94
CA PHE A 13 -5.92 -0.13 5.97
C PHE A 13 -7.17 0.58 6.47
N VAL A 14 -6.96 1.67 7.21
CA VAL A 14 -7.96 2.72 7.40
C VAL A 14 -7.87 3.66 6.20
N VAL A 15 -8.98 3.89 5.51
CA VAL A 15 -9.01 4.74 4.32
C VAL A 15 -9.82 6.00 4.59
N LEU A 16 -9.24 7.16 4.32
CA LEU A 16 -9.90 8.46 4.39
C LEU A 16 -10.08 9.01 2.97
N ILE A 17 -11.32 9.34 2.62
CA ILE A 17 -11.62 10.01 1.36
C ILE A 17 -11.55 11.52 1.60
N ASP A 18 -10.56 12.16 1.01
CA ASP A 18 -10.26 13.57 1.13
C ASP A 18 -9.86 14.14 -0.24
N VAL A 19 -10.78 14.06 -1.17
CA VAL A 19 -10.54 14.41 -2.58
C VAL A 19 -9.95 15.82 -2.74
N ASP A 20 -10.41 16.75 -1.91
CA ASP A 20 -10.03 18.16 -1.99
C ASP A 20 -8.82 18.54 -1.13
N ASP A 21 -8.13 17.55 -0.53
CA ASP A 21 -6.93 17.73 0.31
C ASP A 21 -7.15 18.72 1.48
N GLN A 22 -8.26 18.56 2.20
CA GLN A 22 -8.65 19.46 3.28
C GLN A 22 -8.27 18.93 4.67
N LEU A 23 -7.92 17.64 4.79
CA LEU A 23 -7.58 17.04 6.06
C LEU A 23 -6.10 17.18 6.37
N ASP A 24 -5.78 17.85 7.45
CA ASP A 24 -4.45 17.84 8.05
C ASP A 24 -4.40 16.72 9.11
N VAL A 25 -3.92 15.54 8.70
CA VAL A 25 -3.86 14.36 9.57
C VAL A 25 -2.48 14.25 10.20
N THR A 26 -2.39 14.41 11.52
CA THR A 26 -1.12 14.32 12.24
C THR A 26 -0.66 12.87 12.43
N PRO A 27 0.65 12.62 12.64
CA PRO A 27 1.15 11.26 12.93
C PRO A 27 0.45 10.60 14.12
N GLU A 28 0.13 11.36 15.17
CA GLU A 28 -0.56 10.86 16.36
C GLU A 28 -2.00 10.45 16.07
N GLN A 29 -2.68 11.20 15.18
CA GLN A 29 -4.02 10.85 14.74
C GLN A 29 -4.01 9.58 13.89
N VAL A 30 -3.00 9.40 13.02
CA VAL A 30 -2.82 8.16 12.24
C VAL A 30 -2.58 6.99 13.19
N ALA A 31 -1.65 7.13 14.14
CA ALA A 31 -1.34 6.09 15.11
C ALA A 31 -2.59 5.71 15.94
N PHE A 32 -3.39 6.68 16.35
CA PHE A 32 -4.65 6.42 17.04
C PHE A 32 -5.66 5.68 16.16
N LEU A 33 -5.85 6.12 14.91
CA LEU A 33 -6.79 5.46 13.97
C LEU A 33 -6.37 4.02 13.67
N CYS A 34 -5.07 3.76 13.56
CA CYS A 34 -4.52 2.45 13.27
C CYS A 34 -4.40 1.53 14.49
N ASP A 35 -4.56 2.06 15.71
CA ASP A 35 -4.55 1.23 16.92
C ASP A 35 -5.70 0.22 16.91
N ARG A 36 -5.39 -1.07 17.07
CA ARG A 36 -6.37 -2.16 16.97
C ARG A 36 -7.28 -2.31 18.19
N ARG A 37 -7.03 -1.55 19.27
CA ARG A 37 -7.81 -1.59 20.51
C ARG A 37 -8.56 -0.30 20.76
N ALA A 38 -7.89 0.84 20.60
CA ALA A 38 -8.45 2.16 20.87
C ALA A 38 -9.02 2.85 19.63
N GLY A 39 -8.54 2.48 18.44
CA GLY A 39 -8.94 3.06 17.17
C GLY A 39 -9.77 2.13 16.30
N VAL A 40 -9.67 2.32 14.98
CA VAL A 40 -10.29 1.45 13.96
C VAL A 40 -9.46 0.19 13.75
N GLY A 41 -8.15 0.31 13.91
CA GLY A 41 -7.16 -0.73 13.67
C GLY A 41 -6.77 -0.85 12.20
N GLY A 42 -5.49 -1.00 11.92
CA GLY A 42 -4.95 -1.22 10.58
C GLY A 42 -3.44 -1.24 10.56
N ASP A 43 -2.87 -1.80 9.50
CA ASP A 43 -1.42 -1.80 9.26
C ASP A 43 -0.94 -0.44 8.75
N GLY A 44 -1.88 0.42 8.33
CA GLY A 44 -1.60 1.77 7.91
C GLY A 44 -2.86 2.54 7.51
N LEU A 45 -2.64 3.79 7.14
CA LEU A 45 -3.68 4.70 6.68
C LEU A 45 -3.43 5.09 5.22
N LEU A 46 -4.48 5.04 4.42
CA LEU A 46 -4.52 5.54 3.05
C LEU A 46 -5.43 6.76 3.00
N ARG A 47 -4.93 7.90 2.55
CA ARG A 47 -5.76 9.07 2.25
C ARG A 47 -5.88 9.23 0.75
N VAL A 48 -7.11 9.31 0.28
CA VAL A 48 -7.47 9.48 -1.13
C VAL A 48 -7.54 10.97 -1.43
N VAL A 49 -6.58 11.44 -2.19
CA VAL A 49 -6.48 12.86 -2.57
C VAL A 49 -6.47 12.99 -4.09
N ARG A 50 -7.00 14.09 -4.61
CA ARG A 50 -6.90 14.43 -6.03
C ARG A 50 -6.11 15.73 -6.21
N ARG A 51 -4.88 15.61 -6.67
CA ARG A 51 -3.98 16.75 -6.87
C ARG A 51 -4.23 17.41 -8.21
N GLY A 52 -4.39 18.75 -8.22
CA GLY A 52 -4.63 19.51 -9.44
C GLY A 52 -6.11 19.73 -9.76
N GLY A 53 -7.01 19.59 -8.77
CA GLY A 53 -8.46 19.82 -8.94
C GLY A 53 -9.18 18.64 -9.61
N ALA A 54 -10.37 18.88 -10.15
CA ALA A 54 -11.26 17.84 -10.67
C ALA A 54 -10.68 17.01 -11.82
N GLU A 55 -9.81 17.58 -12.62
CA GLU A 55 -9.09 16.91 -13.73
C GLU A 55 -7.70 16.41 -13.30
N GLY A 56 -7.36 16.53 -12.03
CA GLY A 56 -6.06 16.19 -11.50
C GLY A 56 -5.86 14.69 -11.30
N MET A 57 -4.62 14.32 -11.01
CA MET A 57 -4.22 12.92 -10.77
C MET A 57 -4.57 12.51 -9.35
N TRP A 58 -5.00 11.26 -9.18
CA TRP A 58 -5.13 10.64 -7.87
C TRP A 58 -3.78 10.54 -7.18
N PHE A 59 -3.74 10.89 -5.90
CA PHE A 59 -2.55 10.76 -5.06
C PHE A 59 -2.85 9.87 -3.86
N MET A 60 -2.06 8.82 -3.71
CA MET A 60 -2.12 7.93 -2.55
C MET A 60 -1.20 8.47 -1.45
N ASP A 61 -1.78 9.15 -0.45
CA ASP A 61 -1.06 9.49 0.78
C ASP A 61 -1.08 8.28 1.72
N TYR A 62 0.00 7.49 1.67
CA TYR A 62 0.17 6.32 2.52
C TYR A 62 1.01 6.64 3.74
N ARG A 63 0.54 6.18 4.90
CA ARG A 63 1.24 6.27 6.19
C ARG A 63 1.18 4.95 6.93
N ASN A 64 2.29 4.58 7.56
CA ASN A 64 2.38 3.42 8.43
C ASN A 64 1.49 3.58 9.67
N ALA A 65 1.22 2.48 10.38
CA ALA A 65 0.37 2.49 11.58
C ALA A 65 0.90 3.38 12.71
N ASP A 66 2.20 3.65 12.75
CA ASP A 66 2.85 4.55 13.71
C ASP A 66 2.79 6.04 13.32
N GLY A 67 2.16 6.35 12.18
CA GLY A 67 2.05 7.70 11.63
C GLY A 67 3.23 8.15 10.77
N THR A 68 4.27 7.34 10.62
CA THR A 68 5.39 7.65 9.73
C THR A 68 4.96 7.62 8.27
N ILE A 69 5.54 8.51 7.47
CA ILE A 69 5.29 8.57 6.04
C ILE A 69 6.00 7.39 5.36
N ALA A 70 5.29 6.70 4.48
CA ALA A 70 5.86 5.67 3.63
C ALA A 70 5.72 6.03 2.14
N GLU A 71 6.68 5.61 1.34
CA GLU A 71 6.75 6.01 -0.06
C GLU A 71 5.75 5.23 -0.93
N MET A 72 5.68 3.91 -0.73
CA MET A 72 4.88 3.00 -1.54
C MET A 72 4.50 1.74 -0.76
N CYS A 73 3.30 1.21 -1.04
CA CYS A 73 2.83 -0.08 -0.57
C CYS A 73 2.05 -0.78 -1.70
N GLY A 74 2.56 -1.91 -2.18
CA GLY A 74 1.94 -2.67 -3.27
C GLY A 74 0.55 -3.20 -2.93
N ASN A 75 0.30 -3.58 -1.67
CA ASN A 75 -1.03 -3.95 -1.18
C ASN A 75 -1.90 -2.70 -1.03
N GLY A 76 -1.33 -1.63 -0.46
CA GLY A 76 -2.04 -0.37 -0.27
C GLY A 76 -2.58 0.22 -1.56
N ILE A 77 -1.79 0.24 -2.64
CA ILE A 77 -2.26 0.81 -3.91
C ILE A 77 -3.35 -0.03 -4.58
N ARG A 78 -3.38 -1.36 -4.36
CA ARG A 78 -4.48 -2.21 -4.84
C ARG A 78 -5.78 -1.94 -4.06
N ALA A 79 -5.70 -1.82 -2.73
CA ALA A 79 -6.83 -1.43 -1.90
C ALA A 79 -7.32 -0.02 -2.24
N PHE A 80 -6.40 0.91 -2.48
CA PHE A 80 -6.69 2.28 -2.92
C PHE A 80 -7.45 2.32 -4.24
N ALA A 81 -6.97 1.59 -5.26
CA ALA A 81 -7.63 1.51 -6.55
C ALA A 81 -9.03 0.89 -6.45
N HIS A 82 -9.21 -0.15 -5.63
CA HIS A 82 -10.53 -0.73 -5.37
C HIS A 82 -11.46 0.29 -4.73
N VAL A 83 -11.01 1.03 -3.72
CA VAL A 83 -11.83 2.08 -3.06
C VAL A 83 -12.24 3.16 -4.06
N LEU A 84 -11.36 3.60 -4.94
CA LEU A 84 -11.71 4.59 -5.97
C LEU A 84 -12.88 4.12 -6.85
N VAL A 85 -12.84 2.87 -7.30
CA VAL A 85 -13.89 2.31 -8.16
C VAL A 85 -15.17 2.02 -7.38
N ALA A 86 -15.07 1.41 -6.20
CA ALA A 86 -16.22 1.04 -5.37
C ALA A 86 -17.02 2.28 -4.87
N GLU A 87 -16.32 3.38 -4.58
CA GLU A 87 -16.96 4.66 -4.19
C GLU A 87 -17.39 5.51 -5.40
N GLY A 88 -17.18 5.03 -6.63
CA GLY A 88 -17.56 5.74 -7.85
C GLY A 88 -16.74 7.00 -8.12
N LEU A 89 -15.53 7.08 -7.58
CA LEU A 89 -14.61 8.18 -7.77
C LEU A 89 -13.80 8.06 -9.06
N GLU A 90 -13.57 6.83 -9.52
CA GLU A 90 -12.91 6.49 -10.78
C GLU A 90 -13.75 5.48 -11.57
N HIS A 91 -13.88 5.69 -12.87
CA HIS A 91 -14.68 4.85 -13.76
C HIS A 91 -13.84 4.18 -14.86
N ALA A 92 -12.60 4.62 -15.03
CA ALA A 92 -11.69 4.01 -16.00
C ALA A 92 -11.15 2.68 -15.48
N CYS A 93 -11.01 1.70 -16.37
CA CYS A 93 -10.35 0.44 -16.04
C CYS A 93 -8.82 0.59 -15.96
N GLU A 94 -8.26 1.62 -16.57
CA GLU A 94 -6.83 1.94 -16.55
C GLU A 94 -6.65 3.42 -16.22
N PHE A 95 -5.84 3.71 -15.21
CA PHE A 95 -5.53 5.07 -14.76
C PHE A 95 -4.20 5.11 -14.01
N ASP A 96 -3.70 6.31 -13.83
CA ASP A 96 -2.46 6.53 -13.11
C ASP A 96 -2.74 7.06 -11.70
N VAL A 97 -1.92 6.63 -10.73
CA VAL A 97 -1.93 7.10 -9.36
C VAL A 97 -0.54 7.62 -9.01
N ASP A 98 -0.48 8.86 -8.58
CA ASP A 98 0.74 9.44 -8.03
C ASP A 98 0.98 8.91 -6.60
N THR A 99 2.24 8.62 -6.30
CA THR A 99 2.71 8.18 -4.99
C THR A 99 4.02 8.90 -4.68
N ARG A 100 4.50 8.78 -3.44
CA ARG A 100 5.83 9.32 -3.09
C ARG A 100 6.97 8.60 -3.81
N ALA A 101 6.73 7.36 -4.27
CA ALA A 101 7.66 6.61 -5.13
C ALA A 101 7.36 6.80 -6.64
N GLY A 102 6.76 7.95 -7.01
CA GLY A 102 6.38 8.29 -8.38
C GLY A 102 5.06 7.67 -8.84
N VAL A 103 4.72 7.96 -10.08
CA VAL A 103 3.47 7.54 -10.70
C VAL A 103 3.46 6.02 -10.93
N LYS A 104 2.34 5.40 -10.60
CA LYS A 104 2.09 3.97 -10.81
C LYS A 104 0.90 3.80 -11.75
N HIS A 105 1.07 2.98 -12.77
CA HIS A 105 -0.01 2.63 -13.69
C HIS A 105 -0.86 1.52 -13.09
N ILE A 106 -2.18 1.74 -13.01
CA ILE A 106 -3.17 0.83 -12.45
C ILE A 106 -4.04 0.27 -13.56
N ARG A 107 -4.30 -1.03 -13.49
CA ARG A 107 -5.29 -1.69 -14.32
C ARG A 107 -6.23 -2.52 -13.44
N VAL A 108 -7.49 -2.12 -13.38
CA VAL A 108 -8.55 -2.86 -12.70
C VAL A 108 -9.09 -3.91 -13.67
N ILE A 109 -8.86 -5.17 -13.35
CA ILE A 109 -9.27 -6.32 -14.19
C ILE A 109 -10.74 -6.63 -13.92
N SER A 110 -11.13 -6.60 -12.65
CA SER A 110 -12.53 -6.71 -12.22
C SER A 110 -12.68 -6.03 -10.86
N ALA A 111 -13.84 -5.46 -10.60
CA ALA A 111 -14.19 -4.92 -9.29
C ALA A 111 -15.71 -4.99 -9.09
N ASP A 112 -16.12 -5.21 -7.83
CA ASP A 112 -17.46 -4.98 -7.33
C ASP A 112 -17.36 -4.21 -5.99
N CYS A 113 -18.44 -4.15 -5.21
CA CYS A 113 -18.43 -3.43 -3.95
C CYS A 113 -17.61 -4.09 -2.83
N ALA A 114 -17.25 -5.37 -2.98
CA ALA A 114 -16.57 -6.16 -1.97
C ALA A 114 -15.15 -6.56 -2.38
N ASP A 115 -14.95 -6.90 -3.66
CA ASP A 115 -13.72 -7.49 -4.16
C ASP A 115 -13.21 -6.82 -5.44
N ALA A 116 -11.89 -6.83 -5.64
CA ALA A 116 -11.28 -6.40 -6.90
C ALA A 116 -10.02 -7.21 -7.23
N ILE A 117 -9.79 -7.36 -8.54
CA ILE A 117 -8.51 -7.83 -9.08
C ILE A 117 -7.84 -6.65 -9.77
N VAL A 118 -6.70 -6.24 -9.22
CA VAL A 118 -5.95 -5.07 -9.65
C VAL A 118 -4.52 -5.44 -10.01
N SER A 119 -4.09 -5.03 -11.20
CA SER A 119 -2.70 -5.08 -11.63
C SER A 119 -2.06 -3.70 -11.45
N VAL A 120 -0.82 -3.69 -10.97
CA VAL A 120 -0.05 -2.46 -10.71
C VAL A 120 1.30 -2.53 -11.40
N GLY A 121 1.62 -1.50 -12.19
CA GLY A 121 2.95 -1.32 -12.75
C GLY A 121 3.93 -0.85 -11.69
N MET A 122 4.71 -1.76 -11.09
CA MET A 122 5.64 -1.44 -10.01
C MET A 122 6.90 -0.69 -10.48
N GLY A 123 7.12 -0.59 -11.80
CA GLY A 123 8.30 0.03 -12.37
C GLY A 123 9.46 -0.96 -12.57
N ARG A 124 10.68 -0.44 -12.67
CA ARG A 124 11.87 -1.27 -12.83
C ARG A 124 12.27 -1.92 -11.52
N VAL A 125 12.65 -3.19 -11.61
CA VAL A 125 13.30 -3.92 -10.52
C VAL A 125 14.80 -3.69 -10.63
N GLU A 126 15.41 -3.21 -9.56
CA GLU A 126 16.85 -3.09 -9.45
C GLU A 126 17.40 -4.20 -8.56
N VAL A 127 18.40 -4.94 -9.05
CA VAL A 127 19.11 -5.94 -8.25
C VAL A 127 20.25 -5.22 -7.54
N THR A 128 20.19 -5.14 -6.22
CA THR A 128 21.15 -4.39 -5.39
C THR A 128 22.33 -5.22 -4.90
N GLY A 129 22.28 -6.54 -5.08
CA GLY A 129 23.36 -7.45 -4.69
C GLY A 129 22.89 -8.71 -4.01
N VAL A 130 23.82 -9.40 -3.33
CA VAL A 130 23.55 -10.60 -2.55
C VAL A 130 23.69 -10.25 -1.07
N SER A 131 22.77 -10.76 -0.24
CA SER A 131 22.81 -10.57 1.20
C SER A 131 22.26 -11.82 1.91
N THR A 132 22.24 -11.79 3.24
CA THR A 132 21.77 -12.90 4.07
C THR A 132 20.76 -12.38 5.09
N ALA A 133 19.62 -13.07 5.19
CA ALA A 133 18.68 -12.89 6.29
C ALA A 133 18.89 -13.97 7.34
N SER A 134 18.65 -13.63 8.61
CA SER A 134 18.71 -14.57 9.74
C SER A 134 17.35 -14.66 10.42
N MET A 135 16.91 -15.88 10.75
CA MET A 135 15.71 -16.15 11.52
C MET A 135 16.04 -17.19 12.60
N GLY A 136 16.20 -16.74 13.83
CA GLY A 136 16.77 -17.56 14.90
C GLY A 136 18.21 -17.97 14.55
N GLU A 137 18.50 -19.28 14.56
CA GLU A 137 19.81 -19.84 14.17
C GLU A 137 19.94 -20.09 12.65
N ALA A 138 18.85 -20.01 11.91
CA ALA A 138 18.85 -20.25 10.47
C ALA A 138 19.29 -19.00 9.69
N GLN A 139 20.09 -19.23 8.64
CA GLN A 139 20.53 -18.20 7.71
C GLN A 139 20.05 -18.53 6.28
N PHE A 140 19.60 -17.50 5.57
CA PHE A 140 19.05 -17.61 4.23
C PHE A 140 19.79 -16.63 3.31
N ALA A 141 20.49 -17.16 2.32
CA ALA A 141 21.05 -16.34 1.27
C ALA A 141 19.94 -15.82 0.36
N GLY A 142 20.01 -14.56 -0.03
CA GLY A 142 19.03 -13.94 -0.89
C GLY A 142 19.62 -12.88 -1.81
N ILE A 143 18.77 -12.47 -2.74
CA ILE A 143 19.07 -11.39 -3.68
C ILE A 143 18.35 -10.13 -3.22
N GLY A 144 19.10 -9.05 -3.01
CA GLY A 144 18.56 -7.74 -2.73
C GLY A 144 17.89 -7.18 -3.99
N VAL A 145 16.64 -6.78 -3.87
CA VAL A 145 15.85 -6.18 -4.96
C VAL A 145 15.19 -4.90 -4.47
N ASP A 146 15.25 -3.86 -5.28
CA ASP A 146 14.56 -2.62 -5.06
C ASP A 146 13.46 -2.44 -6.13
N VAL A 147 12.24 -2.22 -5.68
CA VAL A 147 11.06 -1.94 -6.50
C VAL A 147 10.40 -0.61 -6.10
N GLY A 148 11.20 0.31 -5.56
CA GLY A 148 10.75 1.52 -4.84
C GLY A 148 10.55 1.25 -3.34
N ASN A 149 10.96 0.06 -2.90
CA ASN A 149 11.04 -0.38 -1.52
C ASN A 149 12.03 -1.56 -1.48
N PRO A 150 13.07 -1.55 -0.62
CA PRO A 150 14.08 -2.60 -0.60
C PRO A 150 13.54 -3.92 -0.04
N HIS A 151 13.89 -5.01 -0.71
CA HIS A 151 13.53 -6.38 -0.34
C HIS A 151 14.75 -7.29 -0.40
N LEU A 152 14.71 -8.37 0.37
CA LEU A 152 15.62 -9.49 0.21
C LEU A 152 14.82 -10.74 -0.18
N ALA A 153 14.97 -11.18 -1.43
CA ALA A 153 14.30 -12.36 -1.95
C ALA A 153 15.14 -13.61 -1.62
N CYS A 154 14.66 -14.45 -0.69
CA CYS A 154 15.28 -15.70 -0.30
C CYS A 154 14.46 -16.88 -0.83
N VAL A 155 15.15 -17.91 -1.34
CA VAL A 155 14.53 -19.20 -1.65
C VAL A 155 14.72 -20.13 -0.48
N ILE A 156 13.63 -20.57 0.13
CA ILE A 156 13.65 -21.53 1.23
C ILE A 156 13.39 -22.92 0.64
N PRO A 157 14.32 -23.89 0.79
CA PRO A 157 14.06 -25.26 0.37
C PRO A 157 12.99 -25.89 1.25
N GLY A 158 11.89 -26.37 0.66
CA GLY A 158 10.81 -27.05 1.38
C GLY A 158 9.44 -26.43 1.17
N THR A 159 8.42 -26.95 1.86
CA THR A 159 7.05 -26.43 1.79
C THR A 159 6.98 -25.08 2.47
N VAL A 160 6.66 -24.03 1.73
CA VAL A 160 6.52 -22.68 2.27
C VAL A 160 5.19 -22.57 3.02
N SER A 161 5.26 -22.49 4.35
CA SER A 161 4.21 -21.83 5.11
C SER A 161 4.45 -20.32 4.98
N TYR A 162 3.44 -19.56 4.58
CA TYR A 162 3.57 -18.10 4.37
C TYR A 162 4.00 -17.40 5.65
N THR A 163 5.23 -16.93 5.66
CA THR A 163 5.70 -15.98 6.66
C THR A 163 6.14 -14.72 5.92
N HIS A 164 5.45 -13.61 6.14
CA HIS A 164 5.93 -12.31 5.74
C HIS A 164 7.15 -11.95 6.59
N LEU A 165 8.31 -11.91 5.96
CA LEU A 165 9.50 -11.29 6.52
C LEU A 165 9.47 -9.81 6.07
N THR A 166 8.98 -8.94 6.92
CA THR A 166 9.29 -7.51 6.83
C THR A 166 10.66 -7.30 7.43
N LEU A 167 11.60 -6.80 6.63
CA LEU A 167 12.90 -6.34 7.13
C LEU A 167 12.71 -4.96 7.77
N PRO A 168 13.43 -4.68 8.87
CA PRO A 168 13.44 -3.37 9.50
C PRO A 168 14.04 -2.29 8.62
#